data_f4441dcf192331644faeb900b3535a08
#
_entry.id   f4441dcf192331644faeb900b3535a08
#
_cell.length_a   1.000
_cell.length_b   1.000
_cell.length_c   1.000
_cell.angle_alpha   90.00
_cell.angle_beta   90.00
_cell.angle_gamma   90.00
#
_symmetry.space_group_name_H-M   'P 1'
#
loop_
_entity.id
_entity.type
_entity.pdbx_description
1 polymer ?
#
loop_
_entity_poly.entity_id
_entity_poly.type
_entity_poly.pdbx_seq_one_letter_code
_entity_poly.pdbx_strand_id
1 'polypeptide(L)'
;MKKVITYGTYDLFHEGHYRLLKRAKELGDYLIVGVTTEHFDECRGKLNVVDPILKRIENVKKTGFADMIIVEDHEGQKIEDIQKYGVDIFTVGSDWIGTFDYLNAFCKVVYLERTPNISSTMLRGNAYKLIKIGIVGTGRIAGRFVSEARYTSGIVVSDAYNPEIESASQFKKKYSEYDIAIEIEDYEKFLGNVDAVYIASTNETHYEYAKQALIHGKSVLCEKPLAFTKRESMELYDLALKNHVVLMEAIKAAYCPGFQQLLNVVLSGKIGKIKDVEACFTRIANIHSRERTDPKYGGAFLEYSGNVLMPIIKILGTDYQSVTFDSFDNELGTDDYTKIQIRYKDAMATAKVGMAVKSEGQLIVAGTEGYVIAQSPWWLTEKFDVRYENETIVEHYEPRFVGDGLRYEISEFIAKI
;
A
#
# COMPACT_ATOMS: atom_id res chain seq x y z
N MET A 1 -30.14 1.52 -31.18
CA MET A 1 -30.22 1.11 -29.77
C MET A 1 -28.90 1.49 -29.16
N LYS A 2 -28.92 2.48 -28.28
CA LYS A 2 -27.71 3.03 -27.63
C LYS A 2 -27.34 2.18 -26.42
N LYS A 3 -26.15 1.58 -26.43
CA LYS A 3 -25.69 0.66 -25.40
C LYS A 3 -24.80 1.35 -24.39
N VAL A 4 -25.09 1.14 -23.12
CA VAL A 4 -24.34 1.68 -21.98
C VAL A 4 -23.74 0.52 -21.20
N ILE A 5 -22.49 0.68 -20.73
CA ILE A 5 -21.86 -0.29 -19.82
C ILE A 5 -21.38 0.40 -18.56
N THR A 6 -21.54 -0.25 -17.42
CA THR A 6 -21.00 0.18 -16.13
C THR A 6 -20.45 -1.01 -15.36
N TYR A 7 -19.47 -0.76 -14.49
CA TYR A 7 -18.82 -1.81 -13.68
C TYR A 7 -18.80 -1.42 -12.21
N GLY A 8 -18.89 -2.42 -11.36
CA GLY A 8 -18.79 -2.23 -9.92
C GLY A 8 -18.72 -3.53 -9.14
N THR A 9 -18.30 -3.44 -7.90
CA THR A 9 -18.34 -4.54 -6.93
C THR A 9 -19.77 -4.81 -6.49
N TYR A 10 -20.59 -3.78 -6.31
CA TYR A 10 -21.98 -3.82 -5.83
C TYR A 10 -22.15 -4.56 -4.50
N ASP A 11 -21.11 -4.52 -3.67
CA ASP A 11 -21.07 -5.12 -2.33
C ASP A 11 -22.00 -4.36 -1.37
N LEU A 12 -22.68 -5.09 -0.47
CA LEU A 12 -23.68 -4.51 0.45
C LEU A 12 -24.61 -3.54 -0.28
N PHE A 13 -25.32 -4.02 -1.27
CA PHE A 13 -26.10 -3.22 -2.21
C PHE A 13 -26.97 -2.16 -1.49
N HIS A 14 -26.84 -0.91 -1.90
CA HIS A 14 -27.46 0.23 -1.22
C HIS A 14 -28.02 1.26 -2.21
N GLU A 15 -28.71 2.27 -1.69
CA GLU A 15 -29.33 3.35 -2.46
C GLU A 15 -28.38 4.05 -3.43
N GLY A 16 -27.10 4.19 -3.08
CA GLY A 16 -26.06 4.75 -3.98
C GLY A 16 -25.87 3.91 -5.23
N HIS A 17 -25.82 2.58 -5.10
CA HIS A 17 -25.75 1.65 -6.21
C HIS A 17 -27.04 1.69 -7.07
N TYR A 18 -28.18 1.71 -6.41
CA TYR A 18 -29.47 1.83 -7.09
C TYR A 18 -29.56 3.09 -7.96
N ARG A 19 -29.18 4.24 -7.43
CA ARG A 19 -29.19 5.51 -8.16
C ARG A 19 -28.17 5.56 -9.28
N LEU A 20 -26.98 4.97 -9.07
CA LEU A 20 -25.97 4.85 -10.12
C LEU A 20 -26.52 4.05 -11.31
N LEU A 21 -27.09 2.87 -11.05
CA LEU A 21 -27.66 2.00 -12.09
C LEU A 21 -28.86 2.67 -12.81
N LYS A 22 -29.71 3.36 -12.07
CA LYS A 22 -30.82 4.13 -12.66
C LYS A 22 -30.31 5.19 -13.64
N ARG A 23 -29.36 6.03 -13.21
CA ARG A 23 -28.78 7.08 -14.04
C ARG A 23 -27.99 6.49 -15.23
N ALA A 24 -27.30 5.38 -15.02
CA ALA A 24 -26.63 4.66 -16.11
C ALA A 24 -27.63 4.20 -17.17
N LYS A 25 -28.78 3.67 -16.75
CA LYS A 25 -29.86 3.27 -17.66
C LYS A 25 -30.46 4.44 -18.46
N GLU A 26 -30.54 5.62 -17.82
CA GLU A 26 -31.06 6.85 -18.47
C GLU A 26 -30.14 7.40 -19.58
N LEU A 27 -28.88 6.94 -19.67
CA LEU A 27 -27.93 7.33 -20.72
C LEU A 27 -28.14 6.63 -22.06
N GLY A 28 -28.90 5.52 -22.10
CA GLY A 28 -29.16 4.77 -23.33
C GLY A 28 -30.30 3.78 -23.23
N ASP A 29 -30.49 3.01 -24.30
CA ASP A 29 -31.60 2.07 -24.45
C ASP A 29 -31.31 0.73 -23.76
N TYR A 30 -30.04 0.33 -23.70
CA TYR A 30 -29.59 -0.97 -23.22
C TYR A 30 -28.43 -0.83 -22.24
N LEU A 31 -28.61 -1.33 -21.02
CA LEU A 31 -27.58 -1.25 -19.95
C LEU A 31 -26.96 -2.61 -19.69
N ILE A 32 -25.64 -2.68 -19.85
CA ILE A 32 -24.80 -3.81 -19.47
C ILE A 32 -24.15 -3.47 -18.11
N VAL A 33 -24.24 -4.37 -17.14
CA VAL A 33 -23.66 -4.19 -15.81
C VAL A 33 -22.62 -5.28 -15.56
N GLY A 34 -21.35 -4.89 -15.43
CA GLY A 34 -20.26 -5.77 -15.02
C GLY A 34 -20.14 -5.83 -13.50
N VAL A 35 -20.21 -7.05 -12.94
CA VAL A 35 -20.01 -7.32 -11.50
C VAL A 35 -18.65 -7.99 -11.32
N THR A 36 -17.79 -7.42 -10.50
CA THR A 36 -16.43 -7.93 -10.30
C THR A 36 -16.42 -9.22 -9.49
N THR A 37 -15.51 -10.16 -9.81
CA THR A 37 -15.27 -11.35 -8.97
C THR A 37 -14.57 -10.97 -7.66
N GLU A 38 -14.67 -11.83 -6.63
CA GLU A 38 -13.92 -11.70 -5.38
C GLU A 38 -12.41 -11.66 -5.66
N HIS A 39 -11.92 -12.60 -6.46
CA HIS A 39 -10.51 -12.67 -6.84
C HIS A 39 -10.04 -11.39 -7.55
N PHE A 40 -10.82 -10.86 -8.47
CA PHE A 40 -10.45 -9.61 -9.15
C PHE A 40 -10.53 -8.39 -8.23
N ASP A 41 -11.48 -8.36 -7.29
CA ASP A 41 -11.54 -7.34 -6.24
C ASP A 41 -10.32 -7.43 -5.31
N GLU A 42 -9.90 -8.63 -4.90
CA GLU A 42 -8.68 -8.86 -4.11
C GLU A 42 -7.42 -8.37 -4.85
N CYS A 43 -7.26 -8.74 -6.13
CA CYS A 43 -6.15 -8.26 -6.97
C CYS A 43 -6.09 -6.74 -7.08
N ARG A 44 -7.22 -6.04 -6.91
CA ARG A 44 -7.31 -4.58 -6.90
C ARG A 44 -7.21 -3.96 -5.51
N GLY A 45 -6.93 -4.77 -4.47
CA GLY A 45 -6.79 -4.31 -3.09
C GLY A 45 -8.12 -4.12 -2.34
N LYS A 46 -9.22 -4.72 -2.81
CA LYS A 46 -10.49 -4.82 -2.09
C LYS A 46 -10.59 -6.17 -1.39
N LEU A 47 -10.01 -6.28 -0.21
CA LEU A 47 -9.90 -7.55 0.52
C LEU A 47 -11.15 -7.94 1.33
N ASN A 48 -12.16 -7.06 1.46
CA ASN A 48 -13.31 -7.26 2.35
C ASN A 48 -14.64 -7.11 1.62
N VAL A 49 -14.80 -7.82 0.52
CA VAL A 49 -16.12 -7.98 -0.09
C VAL A 49 -16.94 -8.94 0.76
N VAL A 50 -18.10 -8.47 1.26
CA VAL A 50 -18.94 -9.21 2.21
C VAL A 50 -19.92 -10.12 1.51
N ASP A 51 -20.59 -9.61 0.47
CA ASP A 51 -21.58 -10.36 -0.26
C ASP A 51 -20.92 -11.19 -1.38
N PRO A 52 -21.15 -12.52 -1.44
CA PRO A 52 -20.63 -13.33 -2.52
C PRO A 52 -21.19 -12.86 -3.88
N ILE A 53 -20.44 -13.11 -4.95
CA ILE A 53 -20.77 -12.60 -6.30
C ILE A 53 -22.21 -12.93 -6.72
N LEU A 54 -22.71 -14.12 -6.42
CA LEU A 54 -24.07 -14.51 -6.77
C LEU A 54 -25.12 -13.61 -6.11
N LYS A 55 -24.91 -13.22 -4.85
CA LYS A 55 -25.79 -12.29 -4.14
C LYS A 55 -25.71 -10.88 -4.74
N ARG A 56 -24.51 -10.43 -5.09
CA ARG A 56 -24.28 -9.13 -5.72
C ARG A 56 -24.96 -9.05 -7.11
N ILE A 57 -24.84 -10.09 -7.91
CA ILE A 57 -25.55 -10.23 -9.20
C ILE A 57 -27.07 -10.20 -8.98
N GLU A 58 -27.58 -10.95 -8.01
CA GLU A 58 -29.01 -10.98 -7.69
C GLU A 58 -29.53 -9.59 -7.28
N ASN A 59 -28.78 -8.85 -6.46
CA ASN A 59 -29.12 -7.50 -6.06
C ASN A 59 -29.17 -6.54 -7.25
N VAL A 60 -28.21 -6.60 -8.16
CA VAL A 60 -28.23 -5.82 -9.41
C VAL A 60 -29.46 -6.22 -10.26
N LYS A 61 -29.75 -7.50 -10.43
CA LYS A 61 -30.90 -8.01 -11.18
C LYS A 61 -32.21 -7.52 -10.61
N LYS A 62 -32.36 -7.48 -9.27
CA LYS A 62 -33.59 -7.02 -8.59
C LYS A 62 -33.93 -5.56 -8.86
N THR A 63 -32.95 -4.73 -9.29
CA THR A 63 -33.21 -3.33 -9.65
C THR A 63 -34.06 -3.18 -10.91
N GLY A 64 -34.03 -4.17 -11.81
CA GLY A 64 -34.68 -4.12 -13.09
C GLY A 64 -34.04 -3.18 -14.14
N PHE A 65 -32.91 -2.52 -13.82
CA PHE A 65 -32.25 -1.58 -14.75
C PHE A 65 -31.29 -2.28 -15.73
N ALA A 66 -30.65 -3.36 -15.32
CA ALA A 66 -29.69 -4.10 -16.15
C ALA A 66 -30.42 -4.97 -17.17
N ASP A 67 -30.17 -4.72 -18.45
CA ASP A 67 -30.65 -5.58 -19.54
C ASP A 67 -29.74 -6.81 -19.72
N MET A 68 -28.44 -6.65 -19.38
CA MET A 68 -27.44 -7.72 -19.36
C MET A 68 -26.55 -7.57 -18.14
N ILE A 69 -26.20 -8.69 -17.50
CA ILE A 69 -25.20 -8.70 -16.41
C ILE A 69 -24.06 -9.62 -16.86
N ILE A 70 -22.85 -9.11 -16.72
CA ILE A 70 -21.61 -9.83 -17.03
C ILE A 70 -20.72 -9.87 -15.79
N VAL A 71 -19.76 -10.77 -15.78
CA VAL A 71 -18.75 -10.88 -14.70
C VAL A 71 -17.46 -10.25 -15.17
N GLU A 72 -16.85 -9.44 -14.33
CA GLU A 72 -15.51 -8.88 -14.55
C GLU A 72 -14.50 -9.65 -13.69
N ASP A 73 -13.52 -10.29 -14.31
CA ASP A 73 -12.57 -11.17 -13.65
C ASP A 73 -11.08 -10.88 -13.96
N HIS A 74 -10.80 -9.97 -14.92
CA HIS A 74 -9.43 -9.64 -15.29
C HIS A 74 -9.25 -8.20 -15.77
N GLU A 75 -8.01 -7.76 -15.75
CA GLU A 75 -7.61 -6.45 -16.26
C GLU A 75 -7.70 -6.40 -17.79
N GLY A 76 -8.13 -5.27 -18.34
CA GLY A 76 -8.31 -5.10 -19.79
C GLY A 76 -9.70 -5.49 -20.29
N GLN A 77 -10.46 -6.30 -19.57
CA GLN A 77 -11.79 -6.77 -19.96
C GLN A 77 -12.73 -5.64 -20.37
N LYS A 78 -12.61 -4.44 -19.79
CA LYS A 78 -13.46 -3.30 -20.19
C LYS A 78 -13.34 -2.94 -21.66
N ILE A 79 -12.12 -2.99 -22.23
CA ILE A 79 -11.90 -2.73 -23.67
C ILE A 79 -12.50 -3.86 -24.49
N GLU A 80 -12.28 -5.11 -24.09
CA GLU A 80 -12.81 -6.28 -24.77
C GLU A 80 -14.34 -6.26 -24.80
N ASP A 81 -14.98 -5.98 -23.68
CA ASP A 81 -16.43 -5.93 -23.58
C ASP A 81 -17.03 -4.75 -24.35
N ILE A 82 -16.38 -3.57 -24.34
CA ILE A 82 -16.82 -2.42 -25.16
C ILE A 82 -16.83 -2.80 -26.63
N GLN A 83 -15.79 -3.44 -27.13
CA GLN A 83 -15.68 -3.88 -28.52
C GLN A 83 -16.64 -5.03 -28.83
N LYS A 84 -16.69 -6.05 -27.97
CA LYS A 84 -17.53 -7.24 -28.14
C LYS A 84 -19.02 -6.94 -28.22
N TYR A 85 -19.48 -6.04 -27.35
CA TYR A 85 -20.90 -5.70 -27.27
C TYR A 85 -21.28 -4.47 -28.09
N GLY A 86 -20.29 -3.77 -28.68
CA GLY A 86 -20.51 -2.52 -29.44
C GLY A 86 -21.13 -1.43 -28.55
N VAL A 87 -20.43 -1.10 -27.47
CA VAL A 87 -20.87 -0.16 -26.44
C VAL A 87 -20.65 1.29 -26.90
N ASP A 88 -21.67 2.12 -26.76
CA ASP A 88 -21.61 3.56 -27.10
C ASP A 88 -21.12 4.42 -25.93
N ILE A 89 -21.48 4.04 -24.69
CA ILE A 89 -21.13 4.79 -23.47
C ILE A 89 -20.61 3.85 -22.39
N PHE A 90 -19.43 4.16 -21.86
CA PHE A 90 -18.93 3.66 -20.59
C PHE A 90 -19.26 4.69 -19.49
N THR A 91 -19.79 4.20 -18.34
CA THR A 91 -20.12 5.11 -17.22
C THR A 91 -19.76 4.52 -15.89
N VAL A 92 -19.31 5.38 -14.98
CA VAL A 92 -18.99 5.08 -13.56
C VAL A 92 -19.25 6.30 -12.70
N GLY A 93 -19.17 6.16 -11.38
CA GLY A 93 -19.29 7.29 -10.46
C GLY A 93 -18.16 8.31 -10.60
N SER A 94 -18.40 9.55 -10.17
CA SER A 94 -17.45 10.66 -10.23
C SER A 94 -16.18 10.46 -9.39
N ASP A 95 -16.19 9.50 -8.47
CA ASP A 95 -14.99 9.10 -7.70
C ASP A 95 -13.84 8.60 -8.61
N TRP A 96 -14.16 8.30 -9.87
CA TRP A 96 -13.25 7.76 -10.87
C TRP A 96 -12.91 8.74 -11.98
N ILE A 97 -13.23 10.02 -11.83
CA ILE A 97 -12.93 11.05 -12.84
C ILE A 97 -11.45 10.97 -13.26
N GLY A 98 -11.22 10.90 -14.58
CA GLY A 98 -9.89 10.79 -15.20
C GLY A 98 -9.32 9.36 -15.25
N THR A 99 -9.76 8.43 -14.41
CA THR A 99 -9.19 7.08 -14.33
C THR A 99 -9.46 6.25 -15.59
N PHE A 100 -10.62 6.47 -16.22
CA PHE A 100 -11.07 5.71 -17.38
C PHE A 100 -11.06 6.51 -18.68
N ASP A 101 -10.42 7.66 -18.71
CA ASP A 101 -10.37 8.54 -19.90
C ASP A 101 -9.73 7.87 -21.12
N TYR A 102 -8.87 6.87 -20.91
CA TYR A 102 -8.30 6.06 -21.98
C TYR A 102 -9.35 5.29 -22.80
N LEU A 103 -10.53 5.03 -22.21
CA LEU A 103 -11.64 4.36 -22.92
C LEU A 103 -12.33 5.28 -23.93
N ASN A 104 -12.05 6.61 -23.92
CA ASN A 104 -12.56 7.54 -24.95
C ASN A 104 -12.07 7.19 -26.38
N ALA A 105 -11.00 6.37 -26.48
CA ALA A 105 -10.57 5.83 -27.77
C ALA A 105 -11.55 4.79 -28.35
N PHE A 106 -12.46 4.24 -27.55
CA PHE A 106 -13.35 3.13 -27.94
C PHE A 106 -14.84 3.47 -27.81
N CYS A 107 -15.21 4.29 -26.83
CA CYS A 107 -16.60 4.73 -26.60
C CYS A 107 -16.60 6.06 -25.82
N LYS A 108 -17.78 6.68 -25.66
CA LYS A 108 -17.90 7.89 -24.85
C LYS A 108 -17.81 7.55 -23.36
N VAL A 109 -16.92 8.21 -22.61
CA VAL A 109 -16.83 8.08 -21.14
C VAL A 109 -17.69 9.14 -20.46
N VAL A 110 -18.53 8.73 -19.50
CA VAL A 110 -19.40 9.62 -18.71
C VAL A 110 -19.24 9.32 -17.23
N TYR A 111 -18.89 10.31 -16.44
CA TYR A 111 -18.82 10.21 -14.98
C TYR A 111 -20.11 10.73 -14.35
N LEU A 112 -20.76 9.89 -13.54
CA LEU A 112 -22.02 10.23 -12.86
C LEU A 112 -21.72 10.81 -11.48
N GLU A 113 -22.39 11.90 -11.13
CA GLU A 113 -22.24 12.52 -9.81
C GLU A 113 -22.53 11.53 -8.67
N ARG A 114 -21.74 11.61 -7.62
CA ARG A 114 -21.91 10.79 -6.42
C ARG A 114 -23.20 11.15 -5.69
N THR A 115 -23.88 10.15 -5.16
CA THR A 115 -24.97 10.36 -4.20
C THR A 115 -24.34 10.69 -2.84
N PRO A 116 -24.52 11.89 -2.28
CA PRO A 116 -23.94 12.26 -0.99
C PRO A 116 -24.47 11.37 0.14
N ASN A 117 -23.61 11.16 1.14
CA ASN A 117 -23.93 10.49 2.42
C ASN A 117 -24.31 8.99 2.35
N ILE A 118 -24.03 8.27 1.27
CA ILE A 118 -24.24 6.82 1.21
C ILE A 118 -23.09 6.14 0.52
N SER A 119 -22.43 5.20 1.21
CA SER A 119 -21.39 4.34 0.61
C SER A 119 -21.42 2.95 1.25
N SER A 120 -20.92 1.93 0.53
CA SER A 120 -20.73 0.58 1.09
C SER A 120 -19.82 0.60 2.34
N THR A 121 -18.91 1.58 2.44
CA THR A 121 -18.07 1.80 3.62
C THR A 121 -18.88 2.23 4.84
N MET A 122 -19.87 3.15 4.67
CA MET A 122 -20.77 3.54 5.77
C MET A 122 -21.67 2.39 6.20
N LEU A 123 -22.15 1.58 5.27
CA LEU A 123 -23.01 0.44 5.60
C LEU A 123 -22.23 -0.68 6.28
N ARG A 124 -20.97 -0.91 5.89
CA ARG A 124 -20.07 -1.80 6.64
C ARG A 124 -19.84 -1.31 8.06
N GLY A 125 -19.71 0.01 8.28
CA GLY A 125 -19.64 0.61 9.62
C GLY A 125 -20.84 0.34 10.50
N ASN A 126 -22.03 0.18 9.91
CA ASN A 126 -23.26 -0.15 10.64
C ASN A 126 -23.50 -1.65 10.84
N ALA A 127 -22.95 -2.49 9.94
CA ALA A 127 -23.09 -3.96 9.98
C ALA A 127 -21.87 -4.66 10.61
N TYR A 128 -20.69 -4.05 10.51
CA TYR A 128 -19.40 -4.54 11.04
C TYR A 128 -18.70 -3.38 11.72
N LYS A 129 -18.13 -3.64 12.89
CA LYS A 129 -17.35 -2.64 13.63
C LYS A 129 -16.12 -2.24 12.77
N LEU A 130 -16.14 -1.02 12.20
CA LEU A 130 -14.96 -0.46 11.53
C LEU A 130 -13.83 -0.29 12.55
N ILE A 131 -12.62 -0.67 12.15
CA ILE A 131 -11.41 -0.39 12.93
C ILE A 131 -11.12 1.11 12.81
N LYS A 132 -11.19 1.82 13.93
CA LYS A 132 -10.81 3.22 14.01
C LYS A 132 -9.30 3.34 14.11
N ILE A 133 -8.69 3.94 13.10
CA ILE A 133 -7.25 4.21 13.10
C ILE A 133 -7.01 5.66 13.48
N GLY A 134 -6.19 5.84 14.51
CA GLY A 134 -5.63 7.13 14.89
C GLY A 134 -4.26 7.33 14.26
N ILE A 135 -3.95 8.56 13.83
CA ILE A 135 -2.65 8.91 13.27
C ILE A 135 -1.85 9.70 14.28
N VAL A 136 -0.61 9.30 14.53
CA VAL A 136 0.35 10.00 15.38
C VAL A 136 1.36 10.73 14.50
N GLY A 137 1.35 12.06 14.57
CA GLY A 137 2.08 12.92 13.64
C GLY A 137 1.22 13.36 12.44
N THR A 138 1.44 14.60 11.98
CA THR A 138 0.64 15.24 10.92
C THR A 138 1.48 15.69 9.72
N GLY A 139 2.60 14.97 9.50
CA GLY A 139 3.53 15.23 8.44
C GLY A 139 3.07 14.74 7.06
N ARG A 140 4.00 14.80 6.10
CA ARG A 140 3.75 14.40 4.70
C ARG A 140 3.28 12.96 4.56
N ILE A 141 3.90 12.02 5.28
CA ILE A 141 3.57 10.59 5.15
C ILE A 141 2.21 10.27 5.78
N ALA A 142 1.87 10.92 6.90
CA ALA A 142 0.54 10.85 7.51
C ALA A 142 -0.56 11.25 6.52
N GLY A 143 -0.34 12.33 5.76
CA GLY A 143 -1.29 12.76 4.74
C GLY A 143 -1.45 11.79 3.58
N ARG A 144 -0.36 11.11 3.17
CA ARG A 144 -0.42 10.04 2.16
C ARG A 144 -1.19 8.83 2.69
N PHE A 145 -1.00 8.49 3.97
CA PHE A 145 -1.76 7.43 4.63
C PHE A 145 -3.27 7.70 4.59
N VAL A 146 -3.72 8.91 4.96
CA VAL A 146 -5.15 9.29 4.88
C VAL A 146 -5.68 9.09 3.47
N SER A 147 -4.94 9.54 2.46
CA SER A 147 -5.35 9.42 1.05
C SER A 147 -5.45 7.97 0.58
N GLU A 148 -4.56 7.09 1.04
CA GLU A 148 -4.52 5.67 0.65
C GLU A 148 -5.47 4.80 1.49
N ALA A 149 -5.70 5.15 2.76
CA ALA A 149 -6.60 4.43 3.67
C ALA A 149 -8.04 4.33 3.14
N ARG A 150 -8.51 5.33 2.38
CA ARG A 150 -9.85 5.31 1.77
C ARG A 150 -10.07 4.17 0.78
N TYR A 151 -8.98 3.60 0.23
CA TYR A 151 -9.04 2.47 -0.68
C TYR A 151 -8.95 1.12 0.04
N THR A 152 -8.77 1.13 1.36
CA THR A 152 -8.74 -0.06 2.21
C THR A 152 -10.08 -0.21 2.93
N SER A 153 -10.69 -1.38 2.81
CA SER A 153 -11.98 -1.65 3.46
C SER A 153 -11.80 -2.00 4.95
N GLY A 154 -12.86 -1.81 5.73
CA GLY A 154 -12.89 -2.22 7.14
C GLY A 154 -12.29 -1.21 8.12
N ILE A 155 -11.83 -0.06 7.65
CA ILE A 155 -11.21 0.99 8.48
C ILE A 155 -11.84 2.35 8.28
N VAL A 156 -11.62 3.20 9.27
CA VAL A 156 -11.82 4.66 9.19
C VAL A 156 -10.66 5.35 9.90
N VAL A 157 -10.09 6.38 9.29
CA VAL A 157 -9.17 7.29 9.97
C VAL A 157 -10.04 8.29 10.74
N SER A 158 -10.10 8.14 12.06
CA SER A 158 -11.02 8.91 12.91
C SER A 158 -10.37 10.05 13.67
N ASP A 159 -9.11 9.87 14.07
CA ASP A 159 -8.41 10.78 14.96
C ASP A 159 -6.98 11.01 14.51
N ALA A 160 -6.40 12.16 14.84
CA ALA A 160 -4.98 12.42 14.69
C ALA A 160 -4.43 13.13 15.94
N TYR A 161 -3.24 12.76 16.35
CA TYR A 161 -2.51 13.36 17.46
C TYR A 161 -1.22 14.04 16.97
N ASN A 162 -1.04 15.28 17.37
CA ASN A 162 0.23 16.00 17.21
C ASN A 162 0.31 17.11 18.26
N PRO A 163 1.36 17.16 19.10
CA PRO A 163 1.54 18.23 20.08
C PRO A 163 1.83 19.60 19.44
N GLU A 164 2.23 19.65 18.16
CA GLU A 164 2.40 20.91 17.41
C GLU A 164 1.07 21.43 16.85
N ILE A 165 0.49 22.42 17.50
CA ILE A 165 -0.81 23.03 17.18
C ILE A 165 -0.90 23.49 15.71
N GLU A 166 0.16 24.13 15.21
CA GLU A 166 0.17 24.66 13.83
C GLU A 166 0.10 23.55 12.80
N SER A 167 0.94 22.50 12.94
CA SER A 167 0.95 21.33 12.07
C SER A 167 -0.39 20.58 12.12
N ALA A 168 -0.95 20.38 13.32
CA ALA A 168 -2.25 19.75 13.52
C ALA A 168 -3.39 20.53 12.84
N SER A 169 -3.39 21.86 12.95
CA SER A 169 -4.39 22.74 12.36
C SER A 169 -4.34 22.73 10.84
N GLN A 170 -3.11 22.77 10.27
CA GLN A 170 -2.92 22.68 8.81
C GLN A 170 -3.39 21.33 8.28
N PHE A 171 -3.10 20.24 8.99
CA PHE A 171 -3.53 18.89 8.64
C PHE A 171 -5.06 18.78 8.63
N LYS A 172 -5.73 19.25 9.69
CA LYS A 172 -7.19 19.28 9.78
C LYS A 172 -7.83 20.05 8.62
N LYS A 173 -7.29 21.22 8.29
CA LYS A 173 -7.76 22.04 7.18
C LYS A 173 -7.62 21.32 5.82
N LYS A 174 -6.44 20.69 5.61
CA LYS A 174 -6.12 19.99 4.36
C LYS A 174 -6.98 18.74 4.14
N TYR A 175 -7.30 18.04 5.21
CA TYR A 175 -8.07 16.77 5.19
C TYR A 175 -9.45 16.93 5.81
N SER A 176 -10.06 18.12 5.72
CA SER A 176 -11.38 18.43 6.30
C SER A 176 -12.52 17.55 5.78
N GLU A 177 -12.37 16.98 4.60
CA GLU A 177 -13.34 16.05 3.99
C GLU A 177 -13.44 14.68 4.71
N TYR A 178 -12.46 14.33 5.57
CA TYR A 178 -12.38 13.03 6.26
C TYR A 178 -12.94 13.07 7.69
N ASP A 179 -13.37 14.24 8.19
CA ASP A 179 -13.91 14.44 9.54
C ASP A 179 -12.99 13.88 10.66
N ILE A 180 -11.69 14.13 10.55
CA ILE A 180 -10.69 13.66 11.49
C ILE A 180 -10.69 14.56 12.73
N ALA A 181 -10.91 13.98 13.91
CA ALA A 181 -10.75 14.68 15.18
C ALA A 181 -9.25 14.89 15.48
N ILE A 182 -8.92 16.08 16.02
CA ILE A 182 -7.53 16.42 16.38
C ILE A 182 -7.38 16.50 17.88
N GLU A 183 -6.41 15.77 18.42
CA GLU A 183 -5.96 15.86 19.81
C GLU A 183 -4.51 16.38 19.84
N ILE A 184 -4.22 17.33 20.70
CA ILE A 184 -2.92 18.00 20.77
C ILE A 184 -2.24 17.92 22.16
N GLU A 185 -3.01 17.71 23.22
CA GLU A 185 -2.51 17.80 24.61
C GLU A 185 -2.39 16.42 25.26
N ASP A 186 -3.32 15.52 25.01
CA ASP A 186 -3.47 14.27 25.76
C ASP A 186 -3.44 13.04 24.84
N TYR A 187 -2.27 12.38 24.83
CA TYR A 187 -2.09 11.17 24.04
C TYR A 187 -2.92 9.97 24.55
N GLU A 188 -3.14 9.87 25.88
CA GLU A 188 -3.97 8.79 26.45
C GLU A 188 -5.43 8.96 26.05
N LYS A 189 -5.94 10.18 26.07
CA LYS A 189 -7.27 10.52 25.59
C LYS A 189 -7.43 10.18 24.11
N PHE A 190 -6.44 10.50 23.27
CA PHE A 190 -6.42 10.10 21.87
C PHE A 190 -6.49 8.58 21.73
N LEU A 191 -5.66 7.83 22.49
CA LEU A 191 -5.68 6.36 22.48
C LEU A 191 -7.04 5.79 22.90
N GLY A 192 -7.76 6.46 23.79
CA GLY A 192 -9.12 6.06 24.21
C GLY A 192 -10.15 6.05 23.06
N ASN A 193 -9.94 6.82 22.00
CA ASN A 193 -10.88 7.00 20.89
C ASN A 193 -10.67 6.01 19.74
N VAL A 194 -9.51 5.34 19.65
CA VAL A 194 -9.11 4.54 18.51
C VAL A 194 -8.93 3.06 18.84
N ASP A 195 -9.00 2.20 17.84
CA ASP A 195 -8.77 0.77 17.98
C ASP A 195 -7.30 0.40 17.61
N ALA A 196 -6.68 1.13 16.69
CA ALA A 196 -5.31 0.97 16.26
C ALA A 196 -4.67 2.31 15.94
N VAL A 197 -3.34 2.38 15.88
CA VAL A 197 -2.61 3.60 15.57
C VAL A 197 -1.62 3.40 14.42
N TYR A 198 -1.53 4.43 13.57
CA TYR A 198 -0.45 4.60 12.61
C TYR A 198 0.50 5.69 13.13
N ILE A 199 1.75 5.32 13.41
CA ILE A 199 2.77 6.23 13.93
C ILE A 199 3.62 6.74 12.78
N ALA A 200 3.53 8.03 12.50
CA ALA A 200 4.18 8.75 11.42
C ALA A 200 4.76 10.09 11.93
N SER A 201 5.14 10.11 13.20
CA SER A 201 5.84 11.20 13.86
C SER A 201 7.32 11.25 13.46
N THR A 202 8.14 11.98 14.17
CA THR A 202 9.59 11.97 13.94
C THR A 202 10.24 10.71 14.56
N ASN A 203 11.27 10.18 13.89
CA ASN A 203 11.88 8.88 14.21
C ASN A 203 12.18 8.68 15.70
N GLU A 204 12.67 9.71 16.39
CA GLU A 204 13.00 9.66 17.82
C GLU A 204 11.81 9.43 18.75
N THR A 205 10.61 9.62 18.27
CA THR A 205 9.39 9.48 19.08
C THR A 205 8.65 8.16 18.83
N HIS A 206 9.05 7.41 17.81
CA HIS A 206 8.39 6.16 17.41
C HIS A 206 8.29 5.17 18.56
N TYR A 207 9.41 4.90 19.24
CA TYR A 207 9.45 3.96 20.35
C TYR A 207 8.48 4.31 21.47
N GLU A 208 8.48 5.56 21.94
CA GLU A 208 7.65 5.98 23.08
C GLU A 208 6.15 5.94 22.74
N TYR A 209 5.76 6.45 21.57
CA TYR A 209 4.37 6.38 21.14
C TYR A 209 3.90 4.94 20.89
N ALA A 210 4.73 4.11 20.27
CA ALA A 210 4.42 2.70 20.06
C ALA A 210 4.27 1.96 21.40
N LYS A 211 5.18 2.17 22.33
CA LYS A 211 5.15 1.57 23.67
C LYS A 211 3.87 1.90 24.42
N GLN A 212 3.50 3.17 24.47
CA GLN A 212 2.27 3.61 25.14
C GLN A 212 1.03 3.02 24.45
N ALA A 213 0.96 3.04 23.12
CA ALA A 213 -0.17 2.46 22.38
C ALA A 213 -0.31 0.94 22.66
N LEU A 214 0.79 0.20 22.66
CA LEU A 214 0.78 -1.25 22.95
C LEU A 214 0.35 -1.52 24.41
N ILE A 215 0.80 -0.73 25.38
CA ILE A 215 0.37 -0.84 26.79
C ILE A 215 -1.14 -0.63 26.93
N HIS A 216 -1.71 0.28 26.13
CA HIS A 216 -3.17 0.54 26.09
C HIS A 216 -3.94 -0.46 25.22
N GLY A 217 -3.30 -1.57 24.79
CA GLY A 217 -3.96 -2.62 24.02
C GLY A 217 -4.33 -2.20 22.58
N LYS A 218 -3.57 -1.25 22.00
CA LYS A 218 -3.79 -0.81 20.62
C LYS A 218 -2.83 -1.52 19.67
N SER A 219 -3.34 -1.99 18.54
CA SER A 219 -2.49 -2.45 17.44
C SER A 219 -1.74 -1.27 16.81
N VAL A 220 -0.48 -1.48 16.43
CA VAL A 220 0.43 -0.42 15.98
C VAL A 220 1.01 -0.74 14.61
N LEU A 221 0.82 0.17 13.65
CA LEU A 221 1.62 0.28 12.44
C LEU A 221 2.56 1.49 12.62
N CYS A 222 3.86 1.26 12.67
CA CYS A 222 4.84 2.31 12.93
C CYS A 222 5.78 2.52 11.76
N GLU A 223 5.98 3.77 11.34
CA GLU A 223 6.99 4.11 10.32
C GLU A 223 8.39 3.66 10.75
N LYS A 224 9.19 3.37 9.74
CA LYS A 224 10.59 2.97 9.91
C LYS A 224 11.48 4.19 10.27
N PRO A 225 12.52 4.00 11.08
CA PRO A 225 12.80 2.80 11.87
C PRO A 225 11.83 2.69 13.06
N LEU A 226 11.39 1.47 13.37
CA LEU A 226 10.50 1.19 14.51
C LEU A 226 11.12 1.67 15.84
N ALA A 227 12.44 1.47 15.99
CA ALA A 227 13.24 1.90 17.12
C ALA A 227 14.72 1.96 16.73
N PHE A 228 15.56 2.62 17.53
CA PHE A 228 17.00 2.75 17.25
C PHE A 228 17.85 1.62 17.82
N THR A 229 17.34 0.85 18.75
CA THR A 229 18.09 -0.24 19.37
C THR A 229 17.33 -1.56 19.32
N LYS A 230 18.09 -2.65 19.24
CA LYS A 230 17.53 -4.00 19.35
C LYS A 230 16.70 -4.20 20.62
N ARG A 231 17.17 -3.64 21.74
CA ARG A 231 16.47 -3.75 23.03
C ARG A 231 15.08 -3.09 22.97
N GLU A 232 14.98 -1.88 22.42
CA GLU A 232 13.70 -1.19 22.26
C GLU A 232 12.76 -1.95 21.33
N SER A 233 13.27 -2.42 20.18
CA SER A 233 12.46 -3.22 19.25
C SER A 233 11.94 -4.51 19.92
N MET A 234 12.79 -5.24 20.64
CA MET A 234 12.37 -6.45 21.36
C MET A 234 11.32 -6.14 22.42
N GLU A 235 11.49 -5.07 23.21
CA GLU A 235 10.51 -4.65 24.21
C GLU A 235 9.14 -4.35 23.56
N LEU A 236 9.09 -3.69 22.42
CA LEU A 236 7.84 -3.41 21.70
C LEU A 236 7.16 -4.71 21.22
N TYR A 237 7.92 -5.65 20.65
CA TYR A 237 7.35 -6.93 20.23
C TYR A 237 6.86 -7.78 21.43
N ASP A 238 7.59 -7.78 22.55
CA ASP A 238 7.16 -8.46 23.78
C ASP A 238 5.87 -7.85 24.34
N LEU A 239 5.73 -6.53 24.32
CA LEU A 239 4.51 -5.83 24.71
C LEU A 239 3.33 -6.17 23.79
N ALA A 240 3.56 -6.22 22.48
CA ALA A 240 2.53 -6.59 21.52
C ALA A 240 2.02 -8.01 21.75
N LEU A 241 2.95 -8.97 21.96
CA LEU A 241 2.61 -10.36 22.28
C LEU A 241 1.85 -10.48 23.60
N LYS A 242 2.31 -9.80 24.65
CA LYS A 242 1.68 -9.81 25.97
C LYS A 242 0.26 -9.27 25.95
N ASN A 243 0.01 -8.24 25.17
CA ASN A 243 -1.30 -7.58 25.08
C ASN A 243 -2.18 -8.14 23.95
N HIS A 244 -1.73 -9.17 23.23
CA HIS A 244 -2.43 -9.80 22.10
C HIS A 244 -2.86 -8.80 21.02
N VAL A 245 -1.96 -7.87 20.68
CA VAL A 245 -2.16 -6.87 19.64
C VAL A 245 -1.08 -6.97 18.56
N VAL A 246 -1.34 -6.41 17.40
CA VAL A 246 -0.42 -6.40 16.26
C VAL A 246 0.57 -5.26 16.39
N LEU A 247 1.86 -5.54 16.20
CA LEU A 247 2.89 -4.55 15.94
C LEU A 247 3.50 -4.83 14.57
N MET A 248 3.49 -3.85 13.69
CA MET A 248 4.06 -3.95 12.35
C MET A 248 4.89 -2.72 12.02
N GLU A 249 6.13 -2.92 11.54
CA GLU A 249 6.94 -1.84 10.99
C GLU A 249 6.50 -1.54 9.56
N ALA A 250 6.31 -0.25 9.25
CA ALA A 250 5.80 0.22 7.98
C ALA A 250 6.89 0.24 6.91
N ILE A 251 7.04 -0.86 6.19
CA ILE A 251 7.93 -1.00 5.03
C ILE A 251 7.07 -1.39 3.82
N LYS A 252 6.39 -0.41 3.23
CA LYS A 252 5.37 -0.62 2.19
C LYS A 252 5.81 -1.50 1.01
N ALA A 253 7.10 -1.44 0.63
CA ALA A 253 7.65 -2.26 -0.44
C ALA A 253 7.46 -3.76 -0.19
N ALA A 254 7.45 -4.19 1.09
CA ALA A 254 7.26 -5.59 1.47
C ALA A 254 5.88 -6.16 1.07
N TYR A 255 4.89 -5.31 0.91
CA TYR A 255 3.48 -5.68 0.70
C TYR A 255 2.99 -5.37 -0.71
N CYS A 256 3.80 -4.69 -1.53
CA CYS A 256 3.45 -4.38 -2.91
C CYS A 256 3.32 -5.66 -3.75
N PRO A 257 2.27 -5.77 -4.59
CA PRO A 257 2.00 -7.00 -5.38
C PRO A 257 3.19 -7.45 -6.21
N GLY A 258 3.91 -6.49 -6.82
CA GLY A 258 5.08 -6.81 -7.64
C GLY A 258 6.23 -7.42 -6.84
N PHE A 259 6.50 -6.91 -5.64
CA PHE A 259 7.52 -7.50 -4.78
C PHE A 259 7.10 -8.90 -4.30
N GLN A 260 5.83 -9.09 -3.95
CA GLN A 260 5.30 -10.39 -3.55
C GLN A 260 5.40 -11.42 -4.70
N GLN A 261 5.07 -11.00 -5.93
CA GLN A 261 5.24 -11.86 -7.11
C GLN A 261 6.71 -12.18 -7.38
N LEU A 262 7.61 -11.19 -7.30
CA LEU A 262 9.06 -11.38 -7.41
C LEU A 262 9.55 -12.41 -6.36
N LEU A 263 9.15 -12.25 -5.11
CA LEU A 263 9.52 -13.14 -4.02
C LEU A 263 9.04 -14.58 -4.30
N ASN A 264 7.82 -14.76 -4.77
CA ASN A 264 7.28 -16.06 -5.16
C ASN A 264 8.07 -16.70 -6.28
N VAL A 265 8.44 -15.94 -7.32
CA VAL A 265 9.28 -16.41 -8.44
C VAL A 265 10.66 -16.83 -7.94
N VAL A 266 11.32 -16.03 -7.11
CA VAL A 266 12.64 -16.32 -6.54
C VAL A 266 12.60 -17.60 -5.68
N LEU A 267 11.60 -17.73 -4.80
CA LEU A 267 11.48 -18.85 -3.87
C LEU A 267 10.93 -20.13 -4.52
N SER A 268 10.36 -20.05 -5.72
CA SER A 268 9.87 -21.23 -6.47
C SER A 268 10.99 -22.16 -6.96
N GLY A 269 12.24 -21.73 -6.88
CA GLY A 269 13.38 -22.45 -7.44
C GLY A 269 13.62 -22.20 -8.93
N LYS A 270 12.88 -21.30 -9.56
CA LYS A 270 12.98 -20.97 -11.00
C LYS A 270 14.38 -20.54 -11.45
N ILE A 271 15.15 -19.91 -10.57
CA ILE A 271 16.53 -19.47 -10.81
C ILE A 271 17.57 -20.41 -10.17
N GLY A 272 17.15 -21.61 -9.75
CA GLY A 272 18.00 -22.55 -9.03
C GLY A 272 18.24 -22.14 -7.57
N LYS A 273 19.43 -22.50 -7.03
CA LYS A 273 19.81 -22.11 -5.66
C LYS A 273 20.26 -20.67 -5.62
N ILE A 274 19.67 -19.86 -4.77
CA ILE A 274 20.04 -18.46 -4.59
C ILE A 274 21.48 -18.37 -4.05
N LYS A 275 22.30 -17.52 -4.68
CA LYS A 275 23.71 -17.31 -4.35
C LYS A 275 24.04 -15.88 -3.98
N ASP A 276 23.30 -14.91 -4.53
CA ASP A 276 23.52 -13.51 -4.23
C ASP A 276 22.23 -12.70 -4.25
N VAL A 277 22.15 -11.68 -3.38
CA VAL A 277 21.08 -10.70 -3.35
C VAL A 277 21.67 -9.31 -3.25
N GLU A 278 21.42 -8.46 -4.26
CA GLU A 278 21.84 -7.06 -4.24
C GLU A 278 20.62 -6.13 -4.19
N ALA A 279 20.59 -5.24 -3.21
CA ALA A 279 19.52 -4.23 -3.06
C ALA A 279 20.11 -2.83 -2.94
N CYS A 280 19.56 -1.87 -3.70
CA CYS A 280 20.06 -0.51 -3.72
C CYS A 280 18.92 0.50 -3.52
N PHE A 281 19.09 1.43 -2.56
CA PHE A 281 18.21 2.57 -2.36
C PHE A 281 19.03 3.84 -2.19
N THR A 282 19.12 4.64 -3.25
CA THR A 282 19.85 5.91 -3.23
C THR A 282 19.03 7.04 -3.84
N ARG A 283 19.15 8.22 -3.27
CA ARG A 283 18.56 9.46 -3.80
C ARG A 283 19.42 10.66 -3.40
N ILE A 284 19.35 11.74 -4.17
CA ILE A 284 19.95 13.00 -3.77
C ILE A 284 18.94 13.72 -2.85
N ALA A 285 19.23 13.77 -1.57
CA ALA A 285 18.44 14.50 -0.59
C ALA A 285 18.86 15.97 -0.52
N ASN A 286 17.97 16.84 -0.06
CA ASN A 286 18.30 18.25 0.19
C ASN A 286 19.38 18.33 1.25
N ILE A 287 20.43 19.13 1.00
CA ILE A 287 21.57 19.30 1.92
C ILE A 287 21.16 19.88 3.28
N HIS A 288 20.03 20.58 3.35
CA HIS A 288 19.50 21.18 4.57
C HIS A 288 18.38 20.33 5.19
N SER A 289 18.11 19.14 4.65
CA SER A 289 17.10 18.28 5.25
C SER A 289 17.60 17.71 6.57
N ARG A 290 16.68 17.52 7.52
CA ARG A 290 16.98 16.95 8.83
C ARG A 290 17.69 15.60 8.72
N GLU A 291 17.27 14.77 7.79
CA GLU A 291 17.83 13.45 7.54
C GLU A 291 19.34 13.50 7.21
N ARG A 292 19.84 14.63 6.67
CA ARG A 292 21.26 14.84 6.38
C ARG A 292 22.01 15.63 7.45
N THR A 293 21.32 16.38 8.28
CA THR A 293 21.95 17.36 9.20
C THR A 293 21.89 16.97 10.68
N ASP A 294 21.02 16.02 11.03
CA ASP A 294 20.90 15.56 12.41
C ASP A 294 21.91 14.43 12.71
N PRO A 295 22.97 14.67 13.49
CA PRO A 295 24.03 13.68 13.73
C PRO A 295 23.56 12.50 14.60
N LYS A 296 22.40 12.58 15.23
CA LYS A 296 21.87 11.53 16.11
C LYS A 296 20.82 10.68 15.43
N TYR A 297 19.96 11.31 14.64
CA TYR A 297 18.76 10.67 14.06
C TYR A 297 18.70 10.75 12.54
N GLY A 298 19.76 11.28 11.90
CA GLY A 298 19.93 11.33 10.45
C GLY A 298 20.84 10.23 9.93
N GLY A 299 21.18 10.33 8.63
CA GLY A 299 22.05 9.42 7.91
C GLY A 299 21.33 8.49 6.97
N ALA A 300 22.01 8.13 5.88
CA ALA A 300 21.47 7.26 4.85
C ALA A 300 21.13 5.87 5.38
N PHE A 301 21.94 5.37 6.31
CA PHE A 301 21.70 4.06 6.91
C PHE A 301 20.41 4.04 7.73
N LEU A 302 20.22 4.98 8.65
CA LEU A 302 19.00 5.04 9.47
C LEU A 302 17.74 5.24 8.61
N GLU A 303 17.84 6.09 7.58
CA GLU A 303 16.69 6.43 6.77
C GLU A 303 16.31 5.36 5.75
N TYR A 304 17.28 4.62 5.18
CA TYR A 304 17.00 3.76 4.02
C TYR A 304 17.35 2.28 4.22
N SER A 305 18.06 1.89 5.27
CA SER A 305 18.49 0.49 5.47
C SER A 305 17.32 -0.50 5.55
N GLY A 306 16.21 -0.12 6.18
CA GLY A 306 15.02 -0.97 6.25
C GLY A 306 14.50 -1.39 4.87
N ASN A 307 14.57 -0.48 3.88
CA ASN A 307 14.14 -0.80 2.52
C ASN A 307 15.04 -1.86 1.85
N VAL A 308 16.37 -1.80 2.03
CA VAL A 308 17.31 -2.71 1.35
C VAL A 308 17.57 -4.00 2.12
N LEU A 309 17.47 -3.97 3.45
CA LEU A 309 17.61 -5.16 4.28
C LEU A 309 16.35 -6.05 4.21
N MET A 310 15.18 -5.47 4.06
CA MET A 310 13.92 -6.21 4.00
C MET A 310 13.92 -7.28 2.90
N PRO A 311 14.23 -7.00 1.62
CA PRO A 311 14.26 -8.03 0.59
C PRO A 311 15.33 -9.09 0.85
N ILE A 312 16.50 -8.72 1.36
CA ILE A 312 17.56 -9.65 1.70
C ILE A 312 17.11 -10.64 2.77
N ILE A 313 16.50 -10.14 3.85
CA ILE A 313 16.01 -10.98 4.96
C ILE A 313 14.83 -11.86 4.50
N LYS A 314 13.94 -11.34 3.66
CA LYS A 314 12.81 -12.13 3.12
C LYS A 314 13.27 -13.27 2.20
N ILE A 315 14.39 -13.11 1.52
CA ILE A 315 14.93 -14.09 0.56
C ILE A 315 15.90 -15.06 1.24
N LEU A 316 16.81 -14.57 2.06
CA LEU A 316 17.90 -15.37 2.65
C LEU A 316 17.72 -15.68 4.14
N GLY A 317 16.73 -15.07 4.78
CA GLY A 317 16.49 -15.26 6.24
C GLY A 317 17.43 -14.44 7.12
N THR A 318 17.39 -14.74 8.42
CA THR A 318 18.15 -14.00 9.46
C THR A 318 19.38 -14.77 9.97
N ASP A 319 19.67 -15.96 9.44
CA ASP A 319 20.79 -16.82 9.87
C ASP A 319 22.08 -16.49 9.11
N TYR A 320 22.53 -15.23 9.21
CA TYR A 320 23.76 -14.77 8.61
C TYR A 320 24.98 -15.02 9.50
N GLN A 321 26.15 -15.23 8.87
CA GLN A 321 27.42 -15.51 9.56
C GLN A 321 28.15 -14.22 9.97
N SER A 322 28.12 -13.19 9.13
CA SER A 322 28.75 -11.90 9.39
C SER A 322 28.11 -10.77 8.60
N VAL A 323 28.26 -9.57 9.11
CA VAL A 323 27.90 -8.33 8.42
C VAL A 323 29.00 -7.31 8.58
N THR A 324 29.32 -6.59 7.51
CA THR A 324 30.29 -5.49 7.50
C THR A 324 29.70 -4.26 6.86
N PHE A 325 30.17 -3.09 7.31
CA PHE A 325 29.69 -1.78 6.86
C PHE A 325 30.88 -0.95 6.39
N ASP A 326 30.70 -0.23 5.28
CA ASP A 326 31.61 0.75 4.74
C ASP A 326 30.83 2.02 4.47
N SER A 327 31.17 3.12 5.15
CA SER A 327 30.43 4.39 5.09
C SER A 327 31.32 5.57 4.72
N PHE A 328 30.70 6.54 4.05
CA PHE A 328 31.25 7.89 3.91
C PHE A 328 30.37 8.86 4.70
N ASP A 329 30.95 9.50 5.69
CA ASP A 329 30.27 10.47 6.51
C ASP A 329 30.48 11.90 5.94
N ASN A 330 29.50 12.76 6.16
CA ASN A 330 29.61 14.18 5.88
C ASN A 330 30.28 14.93 7.04
N GLU A 331 30.50 16.23 6.88
CA GLU A 331 31.15 17.09 7.88
C GLU A 331 30.38 17.16 9.21
N LEU A 332 29.09 16.81 9.23
CA LEU A 332 28.23 16.82 10.43
C LEU A 332 28.23 15.47 11.14
N GLY A 333 28.91 14.44 10.62
CA GLY A 333 29.01 13.12 11.20
C GLY A 333 27.80 12.21 10.92
N THR A 334 27.03 12.50 9.87
CA THR A 334 26.01 11.60 9.35
C THR A 334 26.52 10.89 8.09
N ASP A 335 26.16 9.62 7.90
CA ASP A 335 26.54 8.89 6.70
C ASP A 335 25.75 9.39 5.48
N ASP A 336 26.49 9.86 4.47
CA ASP A 336 25.94 10.23 3.17
C ASP A 336 25.77 9.00 2.24
N TYR A 337 26.53 7.94 2.51
CA TYR A 337 26.50 6.69 1.75
C TYR A 337 27.06 5.53 2.57
N THR A 338 26.33 4.41 2.59
CA THR A 338 26.79 3.19 3.27
C THR A 338 26.60 1.97 2.38
N LYS A 339 27.62 1.12 2.30
CA LYS A 339 27.56 -0.24 1.77
C LYS A 339 27.51 -1.23 2.91
N ILE A 340 26.66 -2.25 2.75
CA ILE A 340 26.47 -3.33 3.71
C ILE A 340 26.77 -4.64 2.98
N GLN A 341 27.68 -5.46 3.50
CA GLN A 341 27.94 -6.80 2.99
C GLN A 341 27.53 -7.82 4.06
N ILE A 342 26.72 -8.79 3.65
CA ILE A 342 26.20 -9.83 4.54
C ILE A 342 26.61 -11.19 3.99
N ARG A 343 27.22 -12.01 4.84
CA ARG A 343 27.66 -13.36 4.49
C ARG A 343 26.73 -14.39 5.13
N TYR A 344 26.17 -15.25 4.32
CA TYR A 344 25.45 -16.46 4.72
C TYR A 344 26.31 -17.69 4.49
N LYS A 345 25.87 -18.86 4.93
CA LYS A 345 26.59 -20.11 4.72
C LYS A 345 26.84 -20.43 3.24
N ASP A 346 25.81 -20.26 2.42
CA ASP A 346 25.82 -20.66 0.99
C ASP A 346 25.48 -19.52 0.01
N ALA A 347 25.35 -18.30 0.53
CA ALA A 347 25.01 -17.10 -0.25
C ALA A 347 25.69 -15.84 0.31
N MET A 348 25.68 -14.79 -0.48
CA MET A 348 26.09 -13.45 -0.07
C MET A 348 24.95 -12.45 -0.32
N ALA A 349 25.01 -11.30 0.33
CA ALA A 349 24.16 -10.18 -0.03
C ALA A 349 24.91 -8.85 0.10
N THR A 350 24.57 -7.91 -0.76
CA THR A 350 25.07 -6.54 -0.73
C THR A 350 23.91 -5.56 -0.73
N ALA A 351 23.92 -4.63 0.22
CA ALA A 351 22.98 -3.52 0.22
C ALA A 351 23.71 -2.18 0.10
N LYS A 352 23.10 -1.22 -0.61
CA LYS A 352 23.65 0.13 -0.80
C LYS A 352 22.55 1.15 -0.44
N VAL A 353 22.87 2.05 0.47
CA VAL A 353 22.03 3.19 0.81
C VAL A 353 22.79 4.49 0.66
N GLY A 354 22.12 5.55 0.21
CA GLY A 354 22.77 6.83 0.03
C GLY A 354 21.79 7.98 -0.13
N MET A 355 22.14 9.13 0.46
CA MET A 355 21.38 10.37 0.33
C MET A 355 22.17 11.52 -0.32
N ALA A 356 23.44 11.30 -0.63
CA ALA A 356 24.26 12.23 -1.40
C ALA A 356 24.75 11.60 -2.72
N VAL A 357 24.39 10.37 -3.01
CA VAL A 357 24.74 9.61 -4.20
C VAL A 357 23.48 9.12 -4.88
N LYS A 358 23.45 9.19 -6.21
CA LYS A 358 22.42 8.53 -7.03
C LYS A 358 23.07 7.37 -7.78
N SER A 359 22.56 6.16 -7.56
CA SER A 359 22.97 4.95 -8.28
C SER A 359 21.78 4.24 -8.91
N GLU A 360 21.97 3.01 -9.37
CA GLU A 360 21.04 2.28 -10.22
C GLU A 360 19.66 2.02 -9.60
N GLY A 361 19.55 1.83 -8.26
CA GLY A 361 18.28 1.62 -7.57
C GLY A 361 17.56 0.32 -7.95
N GLN A 362 18.34 -0.77 -8.17
CA GLN A 362 17.84 -2.09 -8.57
C GLN A 362 17.77 -3.04 -7.38
N LEU A 363 16.97 -4.11 -7.53
CA LEU A 363 17.02 -5.33 -6.74
C LEU A 363 17.38 -6.47 -7.69
N ILE A 364 18.48 -7.17 -7.40
CA ILE A 364 18.97 -8.30 -8.18
C ILE A 364 19.04 -9.52 -7.25
N VAL A 365 18.51 -10.66 -7.71
CA VAL A 365 18.63 -11.94 -7.03
C VAL A 365 19.22 -12.95 -8.00
N ALA A 366 20.46 -13.37 -7.75
CA ALA A 366 21.17 -14.32 -8.60
C ALA A 366 21.17 -15.74 -8.02
N GLY A 367 20.88 -16.69 -8.87
CA GLY A 367 20.86 -18.12 -8.58
C GLY A 367 21.79 -18.94 -9.47
N THR A 368 21.75 -20.26 -9.35
CA THR A 368 22.58 -21.19 -10.12
C THR A 368 22.09 -21.44 -11.54
N GLU A 369 20.88 -21.02 -11.89
CA GLU A 369 20.26 -21.28 -13.20
C GLU A 369 19.75 -20.00 -13.88
N GLY A 370 19.81 -18.86 -13.19
CA GLY A 370 19.40 -17.57 -13.73
C GLY A 370 19.38 -16.49 -12.64
N TYR A 371 18.84 -15.35 -12.97
CA TYR A 371 18.67 -14.25 -12.04
C TYR A 371 17.38 -13.48 -12.28
N VAL A 372 16.90 -12.83 -11.21
CA VAL A 372 15.77 -11.89 -11.27
C VAL A 372 16.30 -10.47 -11.10
N ILE A 373 15.82 -9.55 -11.91
CA ILE A 373 16.17 -8.12 -11.81
C ILE A 373 14.92 -7.25 -11.84
N ALA A 374 14.71 -6.50 -10.75
CA ALA A 374 13.75 -5.41 -10.70
C ALA A 374 14.47 -4.08 -10.89
N GLN A 375 14.06 -3.33 -11.92
CA GLN A 375 14.65 -2.04 -12.26
C GLN A 375 14.25 -0.95 -11.26
N SER A 376 14.98 0.17 -11.27
CA SER A 376 14.63 1.36 -10.47
C SER A 376 13.28 1.97 -10.89
N PRO A 377 12.44 2.33 -9.95
CA PRO A 377 12.55 2.14 -8.48
C PRO A 377 12.02 0.77 -8.04
N TRP A 378 12.91 -0.19 -7.76
CA TRP A 378 12.53 -1.56 -7.39
C TRP A 378 11.56 -1.62 -6.20
N TRP A 379 11.59 -0.66 -5.30
CA TRP A 379 10.70 -0.59 -4.12
C TRP A 379 9.22 -0.30 -4.44
N LEU A 380 8.91 -0.02 -5.71
CA LEU A 380 7.54 -0.01 -6.24
C LEU A 380 7.23 -1.30 -7.00
N THR A 381 8.25 -1.97 -7.53
CA THR A 381 8.22 -3.24 -8.31
C THR A 381 7.07 -3.28 -9.33
N GLU A 382 7.04 -2.31 -10.23
CA GLU A 382 6.04 -2.28 -11.31
C GLU A 382 6.37 -3.26 -12.44
N LYS A 383 7.66 -3.67 -12.53
CA LYS A 383 8.12 -4.67 -13.48
C LYS A 383 9.41 -5.32 -13.01
N PHE A 384 9.62 -6.58 -13.39
CA PHE A 384 10.88 -7.29 -13.23
C PHE A 384 11.06 -8.35 -14.31
N ASP A 385 12.31 -8.73 -14.55
CA ASP A 385 12.67 -9.77 -15.50
C ASP A 385 13.28 -10.98 -14.79
N VAL A 386 13.03 -12.18 -15.34
CA VAL A 386 13.83 -13.38 -15.09
C VAL A 386 14.71 -13.64 -16.31
N ARG A 387 16.00 -13.78 -16.08
CA ARG A 387 17.02 -13.97 -17.12
C ARG A 387 17.87 -15.19 -16.82
N TYR A 388 18.27 -15.86 -17.86
CA TYR A 388 19.01 -17.12 -17.81
C TYR A 388 20.39 -16.98 -18.47
N GLU A 389 21.23 -18.03 -18.38
CA GLU A 389 22.54 -18.08 -19.07
C GLU A 389 22.37 -17.88 -20.59
N ASN A 390 21.30 -18.42 -21.17
CA ASN A 390 20.93 -18.07 -22.53
C ASN A 390 20.25 -16.70 -22.54
N GLU A 391 21.00 -15.66 -22.88
CA GLU A 391 20.54 -14.26 -22.89
C GLU A 391 19.34 -13.98 -23.81
N THR A 392 19.02 -14.90 -24.75
CA THR A 392 17.84 -14.76 -25.60
C THR A 392 16.54 -15.14 -24.89
N ILE A 393 16.63 -15.78 -23.73
CA ILE A 393 15.48 -16.19 -22.93
C ILE A 393 15.28 -15.18 -21.81
N VAL A 394 14.24 -14.37 -21.92
CA VAL A 394 13.83 -13.40 -20.91
C VAL A 394 12.36 -13.57 -20.63
N GLU A 395 12.00 -13.71 -19.36
CA GLU A 395 10.60 -13.67 -18.93
C GLU A 395 10.30 -12.31 -18.30
N HIS A 396 9.30 -11.63 -18.82
CA HIS A 396 8.87 -10.32 -18.35
C HIS A 396 7.67 -10.44 -17.43
N TYR A 397 7.69 -9.73 -16.30
CA TYR A 397 6.62 -9.64 -15.33
C TYR A 397 6.25 -8.16 -15.14
N GLU A 398 4.99 -7.84 -15.31
CA GLU A 398 4.44 -6.48 -15.15
C GLU A 398 3.28 -6.50 -14.16
N PRO A 399 3.54 -6.73 -12.87
CA PRO A 399 2.52 -6.74 -11.83
C PRO A 399 1.88 -5.36 -11.70
N ARG A 400 0.57 -5.35 -11.50
CA ARG A 400 -0.16 -4.11 -11.33
C ARG A 400 0.22 -3.42 -10.02
N PHE A 401 0.62 -2.15 -10.11
CA PHE A 401 0.84 -1.27 -8.97
C PHE A 401 -0.15 -0.11 -9.00
N VAL A 402 -0.85 0.14 -7.90
CA VAL A 402 -1.86 1.21 -7.81
C VAL A 402 -1.60 2.09 -6.60
N GLY A 403 -1.74 3.40 -6.78
CA GLY A 403 -1.51 4.38 -5.73
C GLY A 403 -0.03 4.57 -5.41
N ASP A 404 0.29 4.83 -4.16
CA ASP A 404 1.66 5.02 -3.71
C ASP A 404 2.25 3.81 -2.95
N GLY A 405 1.45 2.74 -2.80
CA GLY A 405 1.83 1.49 -2.15
C GLY A 405 1.42 1.36 -0.69
N LEU A 406 1.03 2.44 0.00
CA LEU A 406 0.60 2.37 1.41
C LEU A 406 -0.69 1.55 1.59
N ARG A 407 -1.61 1.56 0.61
CA ARG A 407 -2.83 0.76 0.70
C ARG A 407 -2.59 -0.74 0.91
N TYR A 408 -1.52 -1.29 0.32
CA TYR A 408 -1.17 -2.71 0.47
C TYR A 408 -0.68 -3.02 1.88
N GLU A 409 0.13 -2.13 2.44
CA GLU A 409 0.61 -2.21 3.82
C GLU A 409 -0.52 -2.05 4.83
N ILE A 410 -1.41 -1.08 4.61
CA ILE A 410 -2.61 -0.88 5.42
C ILE A 410 -3.49 -2.13 5.39
N SER A 411 -3.72 -2.70 4.19
CA SER A 411 -4.53 -3.91 4.04
C SER A 411 -3.94 -5.10 4.79
N GLU A 412 -2.62 -5.29 4.73
CA GLU A 412 -1.92 -6.34 5.46
C GLU A 412 -2.01 -6.14 6.98
N PHE A 413 -1.84 -4.90 7.46
CA PHE A 413 -1.97 -4.56 8.87
C PHE A 413 -3.37 -4.91 9.39
N ILE A 414 -4.40 -4.52 8.65
CA ILE A 414 -5.80 -4.80 9.02
C ILE A 414 -6.13 -6.29 8.99
N ALA A 415 -5.58 -7.03 8.05
CA ALA A 415 -5.77 -8.48 7.98
C ALA A 415 -5.16 -9.23 9.16
N LYS A 416 -4.21 -8.62 9.88
CA LYS A 416 -3.56 -9.20 11.08
C LYS A 416 -4.27 -8.82 12.38
N ILE A 417 -5.07 -7.75 12.41
CA ILE A 417 -5.89 -7.35 13.57
C ILE A 417 -7.13 -8.23 13.67
#